data_baf8f0523df8e971c6daeebd8810e43f
#
_entry.id   baf8f0523df8e971c6daeebd8810e43f
#
_cell.length_a   1.000
_cell.length_b   1.000
_cell.length_c   1.000
_cell.angle_alpha   90.00
_cell.angle_beta   90.00
_cell.angle_gamma   90.00
#
_symmetry.space_group_name_H-M   'P 1'
#
loop_
_entity.id
_entity.type
_entity.pdbx_description
1 polymer ?
#
loop_
_entity_poly.entity_id
_entity_poly.type
_entity_poly.pdbx_seq_one_letter_code
_entity_poly.pdbx_strand_id
1 'polypeptide(L)'
;MVSKEEKSIYERNYWLYAIVPIIAFSLIEGLRYARGVDYIGYVYTYLQSLDPKVENEPLFMLLNKGMLLMGFPYCIAFVVYSLFWIVGILHLCENFRYLLCWCIPFALIASIPSMENLVRQFVSLSFVMISLSFLLKKKYVMSCFWAVISFGFHLSSVIVVVIIYTVYIIGRKECFKLKSSLIAYFFFFFIFDISFLDIFVLNVFPLLDLGDLKFSGYIENADKWFTSSAIREDYIRSVWGNIALFLFDISLIIMGRKSIQHEKNTKNEKALIIVYNLFVIGAIGMQAVMELEIMRRFFRPLYMLWFVLAANILYRYPLQKKLKSKWVIVGNYIILGYILCVLFGKYILFTPSQMFIWDSFKYRL
;
A
#
# COMPACT_ATOMS: atom_id res chain seq x y z
N MET A 1 15.23 -25.67 -12.83
CA MET A 1 15.71 -24.65 -13.80
C MET A 1 14.71 -24.62 -14.94
N VAL A 2 13.99 -23.52 -15.10
CA VAL A 2 13.06 -23.33 -16.23
C VAL A 2 13.90 -23.11 -17.50
N SER A 3 13.59 -23.79 -18.58
CA SER A 3 14.33 -23.66 -19.85
C SER A 3 14.25 -22.23 -20.39
N LYS A 4 15.20 -21.85 -21.28
CA LYS A 4 15.15 -20.49 -21.92
C LYS A 4 13.87 -20.28 -22.74
N GLU A 5 13.33 -21.33 -23.32
CA GLU A 5 12.08 -21.28 -24.10
C GLU A 5 10.85 -21.10 -23.21
N GLU A 6 10.73 -21.85 -22.12
CA GLU A 6 9.66 -21.66 -21.13
C GLU A 6 9.69 -20.23 -20.57
N LYS A 7 10.89 -19.70 -20.25
CA LYS A 7 11.02 -18.32 -19.79
C LYS A 7 10.52 -17.29 -20.81
N SER A 8 10.73 -17.52 -22.10
CA SER A 8 10.23 -16.63 -23.16
C SER A 8 8.71 -16.68 -23.32
N ILE A 9 8.09 -17.83 -23.10
CA ILE A 9 6.64 -18.03 -23.16
C ILE A 9 5.97 -17.34 -21.97
N TYR A 10 6.49 -17.49 -20.76
CA TYR A 10 5.98 -16.81 -19.56
C TYR A 10 6.14 -15.28 -19.65
N GLU A 11 7.21 -14.78 -20.24
CA GLU A 11 7.39 -13.35 -20.44
C GLU A 11 6.39 -12.77 -21.45
N ARG A 12 6.05 -13.53 -22.48
CA ARG A 12 5.13 -13.10 -23.56
C ARG A 12 3.67 -13.08 -23.13
N ASN A 13 3.25 -14.02 -22.27
CA ASN A 13 1.86 -14.23 -21.90
C ASN A 13 1.52 -13.75 -20.47
N TYR A 14 2.32 -12.84 -19.89
CA TYR A 14 2.13 -12.35 -18.51
C TYR A 14 0.68 -11.97 -18.20
N TRP A 15 0.06 -11.12 -19.02
CA TRP A 15 -1.30 -10.64 -18.82
C TRP A 15 -2.35 -11.72 -19.01
N LEU A 16 -2.11 -12.72 -19.83
CA LEU A 16 -3.01 -13.87 -19.98
C LEU A 16 -3.08 -14.67 -18.67
N TYR A 17 -1.94 -14.94 -18.05
CA TYR A 17 -1.90 -15.63 -16.75
C TYR A 17 -2.39 -14.75 -15.60
N ALA A 18 -2.31 -13.43 -15.72
CA ALA A 18 -2.81 -12.47 -14.74
C ALA A 18 -4.34 -12.44 -14.66
N ILE A 19 -5.07 -12.92 -15.67
CA ILE A 19 -6.55 -12.94 -15.70
C ILE A 19 -7.10 -13.70 -14.49
N VAL A 20 -6.50 -14.84 -14.14
CA VAL A 20 -6.99 -15.68 -13.02
C VAL A 20 -6.93 -14.93 -11.69
N PRO A 21 -5.77 -14.40 -11.22
CA PRO A 21 -5.74 -13.64 -9.98
C PRO A 21 -6.57 -12.34 -10.06
N ILE A 22 -6.72 -11.72 -11.23
CA ILE A 22 -7.58 -10.54 -11.40
C ILE A 22 -9.02 -10.90 -11.08
N ILE A 23 -9.57 -11.92 -11.75
CA ILE A 23 -10.96 -12.34 -11.57
C ILE A 23 -11.17 -12.82 -10.12
N ALA A 24 -10.32 -13.73 -9.64
CA ALA A 24 -10.45 -14.30 -8.31
C ALA A 24 -10.45 -13.22 -7.23
N PHE A 25 -9.47 -12.32 -7.23
CA PHE A 25 -9.38 -11.27 -6.23
C PHE A 25 -10.55 -10.28 -6.34
N SER A 26 -10.88 -9.83 -7.57
CA SER A 26 -11.96 -8.87 -7.76
C SER A 26 -13.30 -9.39 -7.28
N LEU A 27 -13.60 -10.67 -7.51
CA LEU A 27 -14.85 -11.28 -7.04
C LEU A 27 -14.83 -11.52 -5.54
N ILE A 28 -13.77 -12.09 -4.97
CA ILE A 28 -13.69 -12.40 -3.54
C ILE A 28 -13.77 -11.11 -2.72
N GLU A 29 -12.97 -10.11 -3.07
CA GLU A 29 -12.90 -8.87 -2.33
C GLU A 29 -14.08 -7.94 -2.65
N GLY A 30 -14.55 -7.94 -3.89
CA GLY A 30 -15.67 -7.10 -4.32
C GLY A 30 -17.03 -7.57 -3.83
N LEU A 31 -17.23 -8.88 -3.69
CA LEU A 31 -18.49 -9.46 -3.21
C LEU A 31 -18.55 -9.62 -1.69
N ARG A 32 -17.60 -9.00 -0.95
CA ARG A 32 -17.68 -8.93 0.51
C ARG A 32 -18.93 -8.16 0.94
N TYR A 33 -19.46 -8.49 2.11
CA TYR A 33 -20.61 -7.81 2.70
C TYR A 33 -20.26 -7.32 4.10
N ALA A 34 -20.57 -6.04 4.37
CA ALA A 34 -20.39 -5.38 5.67
C ALA A 34 -18.99 -5.48 6.29
N ARG A 35 -17.96 -5.79 5.47
CA ARG A 35 -16.56 -5.82 5.91
C ARG A 35 -15.93 -4.44 5.72
N GLY A 36 -15.32 -3.95 6.78
CA GLY A 36 -14.73 -2.62 6.84
C GLY A 36 -15.67 -1.59 7.45
N VAL A 37 -15.12 -0.70 8.28
CA VAL A 37 -15.85 0.33 9.01
C VAL A 37 -16.61 1.27 8.06
N ASP A 38 -16.00 1.61 6.94
CA ASP A 38 -16.53 2.56 5.97
C ASP A 38 -17.42 1.91 4.88
N TYR A 39 -17.68 0.59 4.97
CA TYR A 39 -18.43 -0.14 3.93
C TYR A 39 -19.76 0.50 3.60
N ILE A 40 -20.60 0.75 4.61
CA ILE A 40 -21.93 1.36 4.45
C ILE A 40 -21.83 2.76 3.86
N GLY A 41 -20.84 3.56 4.29
CA GLY A 41 -20.58 4.89 3.74
C GLY A 41 -20.30 4.86 2.24
N TYR A 42 -19.54 3.86 1.74
CA TYR A 42 -19.30 3.69 0.30
C TYR A 42 -20.54 3.22 -0.45
N VAL A 43 -21.39 2.38 0.15
CA VAL A 43 -22.69 1.99 -0.44
C VAL A 43 -23.56 3.24 -0.63
N TYR A 44 -23.71 4.08 0.40
CA TYR A 44 -24.45 5.34 0.29
C TYR A 44 -23.85 6.29 -0.73
N THR A 45 -22.53 6.47 -0.74
CA THR A 45 -21.85 7.32 -1.74
C THR A 45 -22.13 6.84 -3.16
N TYR A 46 -22.19 5.52 -3.38
CA TYR A 46 -22.54 4.97 -4.69
C TYR A 46 -24.01 5.26 -5.05
N LEU A 47 -24.94 4.89 -4.19
CA LEU A 47 -26.37 5.05 -4.44
C LEU A 47 -26.79 6.51 -4.61
N GLN A 48 -26.14 7.43 -3.90
CA GLN A 48 -26.41 8.87 -3.96
C GLN A 48 -25.49 9.60 -4.94
N SER A 49 -24.74 8.89 -5.78
CA SER A 49 -23.77 9.53 -6.67
C SER A 49 -24.37 10.47 -7.72
N LEU A 50 -25.67 10.37 -7.99
CA LEU A 50 -26.40 11.31 -8.87
C LEU A 50 -26.85 12.58 -8.15
N ASP A 51 -26.88 12.61 -6.81
CA ASP A 51 -27.22 13.82 -6.04
C ASP A 51 -26.06 14.83 -6.13
N PRO A 52 -26.30 16.06 -6.63
CA PRO A 52 -25.26 17.08 -6.71
C PRO A 52 -24.74 17.54 -5.35
N LYS A 53 -25.45 17.25 -4.25
CA LYS A 53 -25.01 17.57 -2.88
C LYS A 53 -23.95 16.62 -2.36
N VAL A 54 -23.81 15.43 -2.96
CA VAL A 54 -22.80 14.46 -2.59
C VAL A 54 -21.50 14.78 -3.32
N GLU A 55 -20.63 15.48 -2.64
CA GLU A 55 -19.35 15.87 -3.18
C GLU A 55 -18.25 14.86 -2.80
N ASN A 56 -17.51 14.41 -3.80
CA ASN A 56 -16.29 13.61 -3.66
C ASN A 56 -15.33 13.94 -4.81
N GLU A 57 -14.21 13.23 -4.87
CA GLU A 57 -13.24 13.43 -5.93
C GLU A 57 -13.85 13.14 -7.33
N PRO A 58 -13.50 13.97 -8.33
CA PRO A 58 -14.26 14.04 -9.59
C PRO A 58 -14.28 12.71 -10.36
N LEU A 59 -13.15 12.01 -10.47
CA LEU A 59 -13.10 10.73 -11.19
C LEU A 59 -13.78 9.60 -10.44
N PHE A 60 -13.74 9.62 -9.10
CA PHE A 60 -14.45 8.63 -8.30
C PHE A 60 -15.96 8.80 -8.45
N MET A 61 -16.47 10.05 -8.43
CA MET A 61 -17.88 10.35 -8.66
C MET A 61 -18.30 10.02 -10.09
N LEU A 62 -17.46 10.34 -11.08
CA LEU A 62 -17.75 10.03 -12.49
C LEU A 62 -17.88 8.50 -12.70
N LEU A 63 -16.99 7.71 -12.09
CA LEU A 63 -17.07 6.26 -12.13
C LEU A 63 -18.37 5.74 -11.53
N ASN A 64 -18.73 6.22 -10.33
CA ASN A 64 -19.95 5.81 -9.64
C ASN A 64 -21.22 6.20 -10.42
N LYS A 65 -21.30 7.46 -10.90
CA LYS A 65 -22.40 7.92 -11.75
C LYS A 65 -22.55 7.07 -12.99
N GLY A 66 -21.45 6.79 -13.67
CA GLY A 66 -21.44 5.97 -14.87
C GLY A 66 -21.98 4.56 -14.61
N MET A 67 -21.52 3.90 -13.55
CA MET A 67 -22.00 2.56 -13.17
C MET A 67 -23.48 2.56 -12.76
N LEU A 68 -23.91 3.56 -11.98
CA LEU A 68 -25.29 3.67 -11.52
C LEU A 68 -26.25 3.96 -12.69
N LEU A 69 -25.87 4.81 -13.65
CA LEU A 69 -26.64 5.07 -14.86
C LEU A 69 -26.76 3.85 -15.78
N MET A 70 -25.75 2.95 -15.77
CA MET A 70 -25.82 1.66 -16.46
C MET A 70 -26.67 0.61 -15.70
N GLY A 71 -27.24 0.95 -14.55
CA GLY A 71 -28.08 0.06 -13.75
C GLY A 71 -27.29 -0.98 -12.95
N PHE A 72 -25.99 -0.82 -12.76
CA PHE A 72 -25.22 -1.76 -11.95
C PHE A 72 -25.55 -1.63 -10.46
N PRO A 73 -25.73 -2.75 -9.73
CA PRO A 73 -25.89 -2.73 -8.29
C PRO A 73 -24.55 -2.37 -7.61
N TYR A 74 -24.60 -1.83 -6.38
CA TYR A 74 -23.43 -1.39 -5.63
C TYR A 74 -22.35 -2.47 -5.47
N CYS A 75 -22.72 -3.75 -5.38
CA CYS A 75 -21.76 -4.85 -5.27
C CYS A 75 -20.83 -4.93 -6.52
N ILE A 76 -21.34 -4.63 -7.70
CA ILE A 76 -20.51 -4.58 -8.91
C ILE A 76 -19.53 -3.39 -8.83
N ALA A 77 -19.92 -2.27 -8.23
CA ALA A 77 -19.00 -1.17 -8.00
C ALA A 77 -17.79 -1.61 -7.12
N PHE A 78 -18.04 -2.36 -6.06
CA PHE A 78 -16.95 -2.91 -5.22
C PHE A 78 -16.07 -3.91 -5.99
N VAL A 79 -16.64 -4.73 -6.88
CA VAL A 79 -15.87 -5.59 -7.79
C VAL A 79 -14.95 -4.74 -8.68
N VAL A 80 -15.46 -3.64 -9.24
CA VAL A 80 -14.67 -2.72 -10.09
C VAL A 80 -13.57 -2.03 -9.29
N TYR A 81 -13.82 -1.59 -8.06
CA TYR A 81 -12.78 -0.99 -7.21
C TYR A 81 -11.67 -2.00 -6.90
N SER A 82 -12.02 -3.23 -6.59
CA SER A 82 -11.07 -4.32 -6.34
C SER A 82 -10.30 -4.70 -7.60
N LEU A 83 -10.95 -4.65 -8.77
CA LEU A 83 -10.33 -4.83 -10.08
C LEU A 83 -9.21 -3.79 -10.33
N PHE A 84 -9.48 -2.51 -10.09
CA PHE A 84 -8.46 -1.48 -10.24
C PHE A 84 -7.24 -1.77 -9.37
N TRP A 85 -7.47 -2.16 -8.11
CA TRP A 85 -6.37 -2.43 -7.19
C TRP A 85 -5.49 -3.59 -7.64
N ILE A 86 -6.08 -4.74 -7.95
CA ILE A 86 -5.27 -5.90 -8.37
C ILE A 86 -4.53 -5.65 -9.70
N VAL A 87 -5.14 -4.92 -10.63
CA VAL A 87 -4.47 -4.51 -11.88
C VAL A 87 -3.29 -3.59 -11.60
N GLY A 88 -3.43 -2.63 -10.68
CA GLY A 88 -2.33 -1.75 -10.27
C GLY A 88 -1.16 -2.54 -9.67
N ILE A 89 -1.43 -3.48 -8.78
CA ILE A 89 -0.42 -4.37 -8.19
C ILE A 89 0.26 -5.21 -9.26
N LEU A 90 -0.49 -5.82 -10.17
CA LEU A 90 0.07 -6.64 -11.23
C LEU A 90 0.93 -5.81 -12.20
N HIS A 91 0.54 -4.57 -12.50
CA HIS A 91 1.38 -3.66 -13.27
C HIS A 91 2.72 -3.39 -12.61
N LEU A 92 2.75 -3.19 -11.28
CA LEU A 92 4.00 -3.04 -10.54
C LEU A 92 4.80 -4.34 -10.55
N CYS A 93 4.17 -5.49 -10.27
CA CYS A 93 4.79 -6.81 -10.25
C CYS A 93 5.38 -7.21 -11.62
N GLU A 94 4.89 -6.64 -12.71
CA GLU A 94 5.46 -6.88 -14.05
C GLU A 94 6.95 -6.52 -14.12
N ASN A 95 7.43 -5.58 -13.31
CA ASN A 95 8.85 -5.24 -13.21
C ASN A 95 9.66 -6.32 -12.46
N PHE A 96 8.99 -7.23 -11.76
CA PHE A 96 9.57 -8.24 -10.87
C PHE A 96 9.00 -9.63 -11.18
N ARG A 97 8.80 -9.97 -12.45
CA ARG A 97 8.15 -11.22 -12.89
C ARG A 97 8.72 -12.48 -12.26
N TYR A 98 10.04 -12.51 -12.02
CA TYR A 98 10.70 -13.64 -11.37
C TYR A 98 10.34 -13.84 -9.90
N LEU A 99 9.67 -12.86 -9.28
CA LEU A 99 9.22 -12.90 -7.88
C LEU A 99 7.72 -13.15 -7.74
N LEU A 100 6.96 -13.35 -8.82
CA LEU A 100 5.49 -13.38 -8.80
C LEU A 100 4.90 -14.35 -7.79
N CYS A 101 5.49 -15.56 -7.66
CA CYS A 101 5.03 -16.57 -6.72
C CYS A 101 5.01 -16.07 -5.25
N TRP A 102 5.85 -15.09 -4.92
CA TRP A 102 5.92 -14.47 -3.60
C TRP A 102 5.23 -13.10 -3.57
N CYS A 103 5.42 -12.30 -4.63
CA CYS A 103 4.87 -10.93 -4.68
C CYS A 103 3.36 -10.92 -4.60
N ILE A 104 2.66 -11.78 -5.35
CA ILE A 104 1.19 -11.75 -5.39
C ILE A 104 0.59 -12.10 -4.02
N PRO A 105 0.89 -13.24 -3.38
CA PRO A 105 0.35 -13.54 -2.06
C PRO A 105 0.68 -12.45 -1.03
N PHE A 106 1.89 -11.93 -1.02
CA PHE A 106 2.30 -10.91 -0.05
C PHE A 106 1.62 -9.57 -0.31
N ALA A 107 1.43 -9.18 -1.57
CA ALA A 107 0.69 -7.97 -1.92
C ALA A 107 -0.77 -8.05 -1.47
N LEU A 108 -1.42 -9.20 -1.62
CA LEU A 108 -2.78 -9.43 -1.16
C LEU A 108 -2.87 -9.34 0.37
N ILE A 109 -1.96 -10.02 1.08
CA ILE A 109 -1.88 -9.95 2.54
C ILE A 109 -1.61 -8.52 3.03
N ALA A 110 -0.78 -7.75 2.32
CA ALA A 110 -0.47 -6.37 2.67
C ALA A 110 -1.66 -5.42 2.48
N SER A 111 -2.52 -5.68 1.51
CA SER A 111 -3.56 -4.75 1.07
C SER A 111 -4.93 -4.96 1.71
N ILE A 112 -5.38 -6.21 1.86
CA ILE A 112 -6.75 -6.54 2.29
C ILE A 112 -7.19 -5.76 3.53
N PRO A 113 -6.46 -5.76 4.65
CA PRO A 113 -6.94 -5.12 5.89
C PRO A 113 -7.17 -3.60 5.77
N SER A 114 -6.46 -2.95 4.85
CA SER A 114 -6.57 -1.50 4.66
C SER A 114 -7.52 -1.13 3.52
N MET A 115 -7.58 -1.95 2.48
CA MET A 115 -8.41 -1.71 1.30
C MET A 115 -9.90 -1.74 1.65
N GLU A 116 -10.31 -2.59 2.58
CA GLU A 116 -11.69 -2.70 3.02
C GLU A 116 -12.24 -1.38 3.60
N ASN A 117 -11.37 -0.58 4.22
CA ASN A 117 -11.75 0.70 4.84
C ASN A 117 -11.43 1.92 3.96
N LEU A 118 -10.42 1.84 3.11
CA LEU A 118 -9.89 2.99 2.36
C LEU A 118 -10.14 2.84 0.84
N VAL A 119 -11.35 2.45 0.45
CA VAL A 119 -11.69 2.07 -0.93
C VAL A 119 -11.25 3.13 -1.96
N ARG A 120 -11.65 4.40 -1.79
CA ARG A 120 -11.27 5.49 -2.71
C ARG A 120 -9.75 5.66 -2.83
N GLN A 121 -9.08 5.63 -1.68
CA GLN A 121 -7.63 5.74 -1.64
C GLN A 121 -6.98 4.58 -2.40
N PHE A 122 -7.45 3.35 -2.22
CA PHE A 122 -6.88 2.18 -2.91
C PHE A 122 -7.15 2.17 -4.42
N VAL A 123 -8.30 2.66 -4.86
CA VAL A 123 -8.55 2.92 -6.29
C VAL A 123 -7.54 3.93 -6.83
N SER A 124 -7.31 5.04 -6.13
CA SER A 124 -6.28 6.01 -6.50
C SER A 124 -4.88 5.41 -6.50
N LEU A 125 -4.53 4.64 -5.45
CA LEU A 125 -3.22 4.00 -5.33
C LEU A 125 -2.96 2.95 -6.42
N SER A 126 -4.00 2.35 -7.00
CA SER A 126 -3.83 1.47 -8.16
C SER A 126 -3.15 2.21 -9.32
N PHE A 127 -3.58 3.44 -9.59
CA PHE A 127 -2.98 4.30 -10.61
C PHE A 127 -1.58 4.81 -10.20
N VAL A 128 -1.34 5.02 -8.90
CA VAL A 128 0.02 5.30 -8.40
C VAL A 128 0.95 4.11 -8.64
N MET A 129 0.49 2.86 -8.42
CA MET A 129 1.29 1.66 -8.69
C MET A 129 1.57 1.49 -10.19
N ILE A 130 0.60 1.80 -11.05
CA ILE A 130 0.80 1.83 -12.50
C ILE A 130 1.82 2.92 -12.87
N SER A 131 1.69 4.14 -12.32
CA SER A 131 2.63 5.23 -12.51
C SER A 131 4.04 4.83 -12.11
N LEU A 132 4.22 4.26 -10.91
CA LEU A 132 5.51 3.74 -10.44
C LEU A 132 6.07 2.68 -11.39
N SER A 133 5.24 1.74 -11.87
CA SER A 133 5.66 0.73 -12.85
C SER A 133 6.24 1.36 -14.13
N PHE A 134 5.57 2.37 -14.68
CA PHE A 134 6.07 3.09 -15.86
C PHE A 134 7.32 3.92 -15.55
N LEU A 135 7.41 4.50 -14.36
CA LEU A 135 8.59 5.23 -13.90
C LEU A 135 9.82 4.31 -13.83
N LEU A 136 9.66 3.10 -13.28
CA LEU A 136 10.71 2.09 -13.25
C LEU A 136 11.16 1.65 -14.66
N LYS A 137 10.24 1.65 -15.62
CA LYS A 137 10.51 1.39 -17.05
C LYS A 137 11.04 2.62 -17.80
N LYS A 138 11.22 3.77 -17.12
CA LYS A 138 11.63 5.08 -17.68
C LYS A 138 10.66 5.64 -18.74
N LYS A 139 9.39 5.24 -18.69
CA LYS A 139 8.33 5.77 -19.56
C LYS A 139 7.66 6.96 -18.84
N TYR A 140 8.36 8.10 -18.79
CA TYR A 140 8.00 9.24 -17.95
C TYR A 140 6.63 9.84 -18.28
N VAL A 141 6.30 10.00 -19.57
CA VAL A 141 5.01 10.56 -20.00
C VAL A 141 3.85 9.69 -19.49
N MET A 142 3.95 8.37 -19.66
CA MET A 142 2.91 7.44 -19.17
C MET A 142 2.86 7.42 -17.63
N SER A 143 4.01 7.54 -16.97
CA SER A 143 4.06 7.65 -15.52
C SER A 143 3.32 8.90 -15.03
N CYS A 144 3.62 10.07 -15.60
CA CYS A 144 2.93 11.32 -15.26
C CYS A 144 1.43 11.25 -15.55
N PHE A 145 1.03 10.69 -16.69
CA PHE A 145 -0.38 10.51 -17.04
C PHE A 145 -1.14 9.74 -15.96
N TRP A 146 -0.64 8.58 -15.54
CA TRP A 146 -1.29 7.76 -14.50
C TRP A 146 -1.22 8.41 -13.11
N ALA A 147 -0.17 9.18 -12.82
CA ALA A 147 -0.09 9.98 -11.60
C ALA A 147 -1.22 11.03 -11.55
N VAL A 148 -1.47 11.76 -12.66
CA VAL A 148 -2.56 12.74 -12.74
C VAL A 148 -3.93 12.07 -12.60
N ILE A 149 -4.15 10.92 -13.23
CA ILE A 149 -5.38 10.14 -13.06
C ILE A 149 -5.60 9.78 -11.58
N SER A 150 -4.55 9.40 -10.84
CA SER A 150 -4.70 9.05 -9.43
C SER A 150 -5.25 10.20 -8.59
N PHE A 151 -4.89 11.45 -8.88
CA PHE A 151 -5.37 12.64 -8.16
C PHE A 151 -6.87 12.84 -8.29
N GLY A 152 -7.44 12.50 -9.44
CA GLY A 152 -8.88 12.58 -9.68
C GLY A 152 -9.70 11.57 -8.87
N PHE A 153 -9.08 10.49 -8.39
CA PHE A 153 -9.72 9.50 -7.52
C PHE A 153 -9.52 9.76 -6.03
N HIS A 154 -8.37 10.34 -5.64
CA HIS A 154 -8.14 10.71 -4.24
C HIS A 154 -6.95 11.67 -4.12
N LEU A 155 -7.24 12.88 -3.66
CA LEU A 155 -6.27 13.97 -3.69
C LEU A 155 -5.02 13.71 -2.84
N SER A 156 -5.13 12.95 -1.74
CA SER A 156 -3.97 12.63 -0.90
C SER A 156 -2.88 11.83 -1.63
N SER A 157 -3.18 11.21 -2.78
CA SER A 157 -2.19 10.54 -3.61
C SER A 157 -1.13 11.49 -4.19
N VAL A 158 -1.40 12.80 -4.27
CA VAL A 158 -0.41 13.81 -4.68
C VAL A 158 0.85 13.71 -3.81
N ILE A 159 0.69 13.63 -2.49
CA ILE A 159 1.82 13.54 -1.55
C ILE A 159 2.62 12.26 -1.81
N VAL A 160 1.92 11.13 -1.99
CA VAL A 160 2.57 9.83 -2.29
C VAL A 160 3.37 9.90 -3.59
N VAL A 161 2.79 10.49 -4.64
CA VAL A 161 3.44 10.67 -5.95
C VAL A 161 4.67 11.57 -5.81
N VAL A 162 4.56 12.71 -5.13
CA VAL A 162 5.70 13.62 -4.89
C VAL A 162 6.84 12.87 -4.20
N ILE A 163 6.56 12.08 -3.16
CA ILE A 163 7.59 11.28 -2.49
C ILE A 163 8.22 10.27 -3.47
N ILE A 164 7.41 9.55 -4.25
CA ILE A 164 7.90 8.57 -5.23
C ILE A 164 8.84 9.22 -6.25
N TYR A 165 8.45 10.34 -6.83
CA TYR A 165 9.28 11.03 -7.83
C TYR A 165 10.55 11.62 -7.22
N THR A 166 10.46 12.18 -6.00
CA THR A 166 11.64 12.67 -5.27
C THR A 166 12.64 11.54 -5.02
N VAL A 167 12.16 10.40 -4.51
CA VAL A 167 13.01 9.22 -4.29
C VAL A 167 13.60 8.69 -5.60
N TYR A 168 12.80 8.69 -6.68
CA TYR A 168 13.31 8.30 -8.00
C TYR A 168 14.44 9.20 -8.48
N ILE A 169 14.35 10.51 -8.28
CA ILE A 169 15.37 11.46 -8.70
C ILE A 169 16.64 11.32 -7.85
N ILE A 170 16.48 11.27 -6.51
CA ILE A 170 17.61 11.31 -5.57
C ILE A 170 18.18 9.91 -5.34
N GLY A 171 17.34 8.92 -5.14
CA GLY A 171 17.69 7.59 -4.63
C GLY A 171 17.83 6.49 -5.67
N ARG A 172 17.77 6.77 -6.99
CA ARG A 172 17.80 5.73 -8.03
C ARG A 172 19.16 5.06 -8.26
N LYS A 173 20.24 5.63 -7.72
CA LYS A 173 21.61 5.15 -7.96
C LYS A 173 22.03 4.10 -6.94
N GLU A 174 21.62 4.27 -5.69
CA GLU A 174 22.01 3.40 -4.58
C GLU A 174 20.95 3.35 -3.48
N CYS A 175 20.97 2.27 -2.69
CA CYS A 175 20.17 2.16 -1.48
C CYS A 175 20.61 3.18 -0.44
N PHE A 176 19.67 3.72 0.33
CA PHE A 176 19.97 4.54 1.49
C PHE A 176 20.98 3.84 2.41
N LYS A 177 21.86 4.62 3.03
CA LYS A 177 22.90 4.07 3.92
C LYS A 177 22.25 3.33 5.08
N LEU A 178 22.62 2.05 5.25
CA LEU A 178 22.03 1.17 6.25
C LEU A 178 22.07 1.80 7.65
N LYS A 179 23.22 2.33 8.06
CA LYS A 179 23.39 2.96 9.38
C LYS A 179 22.42 4.12 9.58
N SER A 180 22.29 5.03 8.59
CA SER A 180 21.39 6.17 8.68
C SER A 180 19.91 5.73 8.70
N SER A 181 19.53 4.74 7.89
CA SER A 181 18.17 4.19 7.87
C SER A 181 17.80 3.56 9.21
N LEU A 182 18.72 2.79 9.81
CA LEU A 182 18.51 2.18 11.13
C LEU A 182 18.43 3.25 12.23
N ILE A 183 19.34 4.22 12.25
CA ILE A 183 19.31 5.30 13.24
C ILE A 183 17.99 6.07 13.14
N ALA A 184 17.56 6.46 11.94
CA ALA A 184 16.30 7.16 11.76
C ALA A 184 15.10 6.30 12.19
N TYR A 185 15.07 5.02 11.81
CA TYR A 185 14.01 4.11 12.22
C TYR A 185 13.93 3.95 13.74
N PHE A 186 15.09 3.74 14.45
CA PHE A 186 15.16 3.67 15.91
C PHE A 186 14.67 4.96 16.57
N PHE A 187 15.10 6.12 16.06
CA PHE A 187 14.67 7.40 16.58
C PHE A 187 13.15 7.55 16.53
N PHE A 188 12.53 7.32 15.39
CA PHE A 188 11.08 7.45 15.26
C PHE A 188 10.29 6.34 15.95
N PHE A 189 10.88 5.18 16.17
CA PHE A 189 10.21 4.08 16.86
C PHE A 189 10.23 4.21 18.38
N PHE A 190 11.32 4.72 18.97
CA PHE A 190 11.53 4.71 20.43
C PHE A 190 11.58 6.08 21.08
N ILE A 191 11.95 7.13 20.36
CA ILE A 191 12.28 8.43 20.93
C ILE A 191 11.28 9.50 20.52
N PHE A 192 10.82 9.44 19.27
CA PHE A 192 9.94 10.47 18.74
C PHE A 192 8.56 10.37 19.37
N ASP A 193 8.10 11.50 19.92
CA ASP A 193 6.75 11.68 20.45
C ASP A 193 5.95 12.55 19.47
N ILE A 194 4.75 12.10 19.14
CA ILE A 194 3.88 12.77 18.16
C ILE A 194 3.44 14.15 18.62
N SER A 195 3.45 14.41 19.94
CA SER A 195 3.14 15.73 20.51
C SER A 195 4.01 16.86 19.97
N PHE A 196 5.22 16.55 19.47
CA PHE A 196 6.03 17.53 18.74
C PHE A 196 5.36 18.06 17.47
N LEU A 197 4.49 17.25 16.85
CA LEU A 197 3.74 17.68 15.67
C LEU A 197 2.60 18.63 16.04
N ASP A 198 2.08 18.58 17.27
CA ASP A 198 0.99 19.45 17.72
C ASP A 198 1.37 20.91 17.54
N ILE A 199 2.59 21.29 17.96
CA ILE A 199 3.11 22.65 17.82
C ILE A 199 3.14 23.07 16.36
N PHE A 200 3.59 22.19 15.47
CA PHE A 200 3.64 22.47 14.04
C PHE A 200 2.23 22.58 13.43
N VAL A 201 1.34 21.63 13.73
CA VAL A 201 -0.02 21.61 13.21
C VAL A 201 -0.81 22.82 13.67
N LEU A 202 -0.77 23.14 14.96
CA LEU A 202 -1.54 24.27 15.53
C LEU A 202 -1.04 25.64 15.07
N ASN A 203 0.26 25.77 14.75
CA ASN A 203 0.81 27.07 14.34
C ASN A 203 0.94 27.23 12.82
N VAL A 204 1.10 26.15 12.05
CA VAL A 204 1.33 26.23 10.60
C VAL A 204 0.06 26.05 9.80
N PHE A 205 -0.84 25.12 10.19
CA PHE A 205 -2.09 24.89 9.44
C PHE A 205 -2.98 26.11 9.34
N PRO A 206 -3.18 26.92 10.40
CA PRO A 206 -3.96 28.15 10.29
C PRO A 206 -3.37 29.19 9.33
N LEU A 207 -2.03 29.10 9.04
CA LEU A 207 -1.37 29.97 8.07
C LEU A 207 -1.59 29.54 6.62
N LEU A 208 -2.04 28.29 6.41
CA LEU A 208 -2.42 27.77 5.11
C LEU A 208 -3.88 28.13 4.84
N ASP A 209 -4.14 29.42 4.66
CA ASP A 209 -5.46 29.88 4.19
C ASP A 209 -5.64 29.43 2.73
N LEU A 210 -6.26 28.25 2.58
CA LEU A 210 -6.51 27.64 1.27
C LEU A 210 -7.89 28.01 0.70
N GLY A 211 -8.56 29.00 1.26
CA GLY A 211 -9.87 29.48 0.81
C GLY A 211 -10.94 28.36 0.81
N ASP A 212 -11.85 28.42 -0.16
CA ASP A 212 -12.99 27.48 -0.31
C ASP A 212 -12.59 26.07 -0.80
N LEU A 213 -11.34 25.67 -0.67
CA LEU A 213 -10.94 24.31 -1.02
C LEU A 213 -11.49 23.30 0.00
N LYS A 214 -11.76 22.08 -0.46
CA LYS A 214 -12.23 20.92 0.36
C LYS A 214 -11.39 20.62 1.62
N PHE A 215 -10.26 21.30 1.78
CA PHE A 215 -9.38 21.20 2.93
C PHE A 215 -9.78 22.11 4.11
N SER A 216 -10.70 23.06 3.93
CA SER A 216 -11.14 23.95 5.02
C SER A 216 -11.61 23.15 6.23
N GLY A 217 -12.43 22.11 6.02
CA GLY A 217 -12.89 21.25 7.10
C GLY A 217 -11.80 20.48 7.83
N TYR A 218 -10.66 20.18 7.17
CA TYR A 218 -9.49 19.58 7.82
C TYR A 218 -8.68 20.62 8.58
N ILE A 219 -8.63 21.87 8.10
CA ILE A 219 -7.94 22.97 8.77
C ILE A 219 -8.74 23.38 10.01
N GLU A 220 -10.06 23.54 9.88
CA GLU A 220 -10.97 23.88 10.99
C GLU A 220 -10.99 22.84 12.11
N ASN A 221 -10.78 21.58 11.78
CA ASN A 221 -10.71 20.48 12.74
C ASN A 221 -9.30 19.87 12.84
N ALA A 222 -8.26 20.67 12.57
CA ALA A 222 -6.88 20.19 12.56
C ALA A 222 -6.46 19.59 13.91
N ASP A 223 -6.95 20.19 15.00
CA ASP A 223 -6.77 19.70 16.37
C ASP A 223 -7.31 18.27 16.56
N LYS A 224 -8.43 17.91 15.92
CA LYS A 224 -9.08 16.60 16.03
C LYS A 224 -8.46 15.52 15.14
N TRP A 225 -7.72 15.90 14.09
CA TRP A 225 -7.25 14.95 13.08
C TRP A 225 -5.74 14.79 13.02
N PHE A 226 -4.98 15.82 13.42
CA PHE A 226 -3.54 15.87 13.22
C PHE A 226 -2.73 16.12 14.50
N THR A 227 -3.38 16.24 15.67
CA THR A 227 -2.71 16.42 16.95
C THR A 227 -2.79 15.16 17.81
N SER A 228 -2.06 15.17 18.92
CA SER A 228 -2.09 14.07 19.89
C SER A 228 -3.49 13.81 20.47
N SER A 229 -4.39 14.81 20.44
CA SER A 229 -5.80 14.65 20.82
C SER A 229 -6.60 13.72 19.89
N ALA A 230 -6.09 13.48 18.67
CA ALA A 230 -6.68 12.54 17.71
C ALA A 230 -6.34 11.06 18.01
N ILE A 231 -5.49 10.81 19.00
CA ILE A 231 -5.09 9.45 19.39
C ILE A 231 -6.30 8.70 19.96
N ARG A 232 -6.61 7.57 19.37
CA ARG A 232 -7.68 6.68 19.80
C ARG A 232 -7.07 5.53 20.58
N GLU A 233 -7.62 5.24 21.75
CA GLU A 233 -7.18 4.12 22.62
C GLU A 233 -7.20 2.78 21.88
N ASP A 234 -8.13 2.59 20.94
CA ASP A 234 -8.25 1.38 20.12
C ASP A 234 -7.03 1.11 19.22
N TYR A 235 -6.17 2.10 18.98
CA TYR A 235 -4.97 1.97 18.14
C TYR A 235 -3.70 1.62 18.91
N ILE A 236 -3.77 1.50 20.25
CA ILE A 236 -2.62 1.12 21.06
C ILE A 236 -2.27 -0.34 20.78
N ARG A 237 -1.14 -0.54 20.12
CA ARG A 237 -0.64 -1.89 19.89
C ARG A 237 -0.16 -2.51 21.19
N SER A 238 -0.36 -3.82 21.32
CA SER A 238 0.26 -4.57 22.40
C SER A 238 1.79 -4.50 22.30
N VAL A 239 2.48 -4.58 23.41
CA VAL A 239 3.96 -4.62 23.48
C VAL A 239 4.52 -5.69 22.52
N TRP A 240 3.93 -6.88 22.50
CA TRP A 240 4.34 -7.96 21.62
C TRP A 240 4.12 -7.64 20.14
N GLY A 241 3.02 -6.94 19.80
CA GLY A 241 2.76 -6.47 18.45
C GLY A 241 3.81 -5.45 17.98
N ASN A 242 4.24 -4.55 18.87
CA ASN A 242 5.30 -3.59 18.59
C ASN A 242 6.65 -4.28 18.40
N ILE A 243 7.02 -5.23 19.26
CA ILE A 243 8.25 -6.00 19.12
C ILE A 243 8.26 -6.78 17.80
N ALA A 244 7.17 -7.46 17.47
CA ALA A 244 7.06 -8.23 16.23
C ALA A 244 7.20 -7.35 14.99
N LEU A 245 6.54 -6.17 14.97
CA LEU A 245 6.67 -5.20 13.89
C LEU A 245 8.10 -4.66 13.78
N PHE A 246 8.70 -4.28 14.90
CA PHE A 246 10.07 -3.81 14.97
C PHE A 246 11.05 -4.81 14.36
N LEU A 247 10.98 -6.07 14.77
CA LEU A 247 11.82 -7.13 14.24
C LEU A 247 11.60 -7.37 12.75
N PHE A 248 10.36 -7.28 12.29
CA PHE A 248 10.01 -7.40 10.88
C PHE A 248 10.63 -6.27 10.05
N ASP A 249 10.42 -5.02 10.45
CA ASP A 249 10.92 -3.85 9.71
C ASP A 249 12.46 -3.80 9.67
N ILE A 250 13.12 -4.05 10.81
CA ILE A 250 14.58 -4.12 10.88
C ILE A 250 15.12 -5.24 9.98
N SER A 251 14.46 -6.41 9.99
CA SER A 251 14.85 -7.52 9.13
C SER A 251 14.72 -7.14 7.65
N LEU A 252 13.66 -6.46 7.26
CA LEU A 252 13.48 -5.98 5.88
C LEU A 252 14.51 -4.92 5.49
N ILE A 253 14.81 -3.96 6.38
CA ILE A 253 15.83 -2.92 6.12
C ILE A 253 17.21 -3.56 5.92
N ILE A 254 17.62 -4.47 6.81
CA ILE A 254 18.94 -5.11 6.73
C ILE A 254 19.03 -6.09 5.56
N MET A 255 18.06 -7.01 5.49
CA MET A 255 18.08 -8.10 4.52
C MET A 255 17.73 -7.61 3.11
N GLY A 256 16.81 -6.64 2.99
CA GLY A 256 16.47 -6.02 1.72
C GLY A 256 17.69 -5.40 1.05
N ARG A 257 18.46 -4.60 1.79
CA ARG A 257 19.71 -4.04 1.27
C ARG A 257 20.72 -5.12 0.86
N LYS A 258 20.91 -6.14 1.69
CA LYS A 258 21.82 -7.24 1.37
C LYS A 258 21.38 -8.03 0.13
N SER A 259 20.07 -8.29 -0.01
CA SER A 259 19.54 -9.02 -1.17
C SER A 259 19.75 -8.25 -2.48
N ILE A 260 19.64 -6.91 -2.45
CA ILE A 260 19.87 -6.05 -3.63
C ILE A 260 21.36 -6.05 -4.03
N GLN A 261 22.28 -6.09 -3.08
CA GLN A 261 23.72 -6.15 -3.40
C GLN A 261 24.10 -7.38 -4.24
N HIS A 262 23.33 -8.46 -4.17
CA HIS A 262 23.51 -9.63 -5.02
C HIS A 262 22.91 -9.49 -6.42
N GLU A 263 22.14 -8.42 -6.68
CA GLU A 263 21.57 -8.08 -8.00
C GLU A 263 22.46 -7.14 -8.83
N LYS A 264 23.68 -6.84 -8.36
CA LYS A 264 24.56 -5.91 -9.05
C LYS A 264 24.67 -6.23 -10.54
N ASN A 265 24.57 -5.16 -11.35
CA ASN A 265 24.59 -5.20 -12.80
C ASN A 265 23.40 -5.90 -13.48
N THR A 266 22.31 -6.19 -12.77
CA THR A 266 21.09 -6.68 -13.39
C THR A 266 20.12 -5.53 -13.73
N LYS A 267 19.23 -5.77 -14.71
CA LYS A 267 18.17 -4.81 -15.05
C LYS A 267 17.25 -4.51 -13.86
N ASN A 268 17.09 -5.47 -12.94
CA ASN A 268 16.19 -5.39 -11.81
C ASN A 268 16.79 -4.62 -10.61
N GLU A 269 18.12 -4.47 -10.55
CA GLU A 269 18.80 -3.78 -9.45
C GLU A 269 18.23 -2.38 -9.20
N LYS A 270 18.15 -1.57 -10.27
CA LYS A 270 17.66 -0.19 -10.15
C LYS A 270 16.23 -0.08 -9.67
N ALA A 271 15.36 -0.98 -10.11
CA ALA A 271 13.99 -1.04 -9.66
C ALA A 271 13.90 -1.43 -8.17
N LEU A 272 14.67 -2.42 -7.74
CA LEU A 272 14.74 -2.84 -6.35
C LEU A 272 15.33 -1.76 -5.43
N ILE A 273 16.33 -1.00 -5.89
CA ILE A 273 16.88 0.14 -5.14
C ILE A 273 15.78 1.17 -4.85
N ILE A 274 14.98 1.53 -5.86
CA ILE A 274 13.88 2.50 -5.71
C ILE A 274 12.85 1.96 -4.73
N VAL A 275 12.41 0.71 -4.90
CA VAL A 275 11.44 0.07 -4.00
C VAL A 275 11.96 0.00 -2.57
N TYR A 276 13.23 -0.32 -2.37
CA TYR A 276 13.86 -0.32 -1.05
C TYR A 276 13.85 1.06 -0.40
N ASN A 277 14.25 2.10 -1.14
CA ASN A 277 14.30 3.46 -0.63
C ASN A 277 12.89 3.97 -0.29
N LEU A 278 11.89 3.67 -1.11
CA LEU A 278 10.49 3.99 -0.84
C LEU A 278 9.99 3.26 0.41
N PHE A 279 10.30 1.96 0.55
CA PHE A 279 9.94 1.19 1.73
C PHE A 279 10.58 1.77 3.00
N VAL A 280 11.86 2.14 2.97
CA VAL A 280 12.55 2.73 4.14
C VAL A 280 11.87 4.03 4.57
N ILE A 281 11.51 4.90 3.63
CA ILE A 281 10.74 6.13 3.94
C ILE A 281 9.37 5.76 4.48
N GLY A 282 8.69 4.79 3.88
CA GLY A 282 7.41 4.30 4.36
C GLY A 282 7.49 3.75 5.79
N ALA A 283 8.49 2.91 6.09
CA ALA A 283 8.68 2.33 7.42
C ALA A 283 8.96 3.40 8.48
N ILE A 284 9.87 4.33 8.20
CA ILE A 284 10.19 5.45 9.11
C ILE A 284 8.95 6.36 9.30
N GLY A 285 8.30 6.75 8.20
CA GLY A 285 7.13 7.62 8.25
C GLY A 285 5.94 6.98 8.97
N MET A 286 5.72 5.67 8.80
CA MET A 286 4.67 4.94 9.54
C MET A 286 4.92 4.96 11.05
N GLN A 287 6.17 4.92 11.52
CA GLN A 287 6.49 5.03 12.94
C GLN A 287 6.33 6.47 13.43
N ALA A 288 6.78 7.45 12.65
CA ALA A 288 6.66 8.86 13.00
C ALA A 288 5.22 9.33 13.23
N VAL A 289 4.26 8.72 12.52
CA VAL A 289 2.83 9.10 12.57
C VAL A 289 1.93 7.93 12.96
N MET A 290 2.45 6.97 13.74
CA MET A 290 1.76 5.71 14.03
C MET A 290 0.38 5.90 14.64
N GLU A 291 0.21 6.93 15.45
CA GLU A 291 -1.01 7.21 16.20
C GLU A 291 -2.03 8.06 15.40
N LEU A 292 -1.59 8.69 14.29
CA LEU A 292 -2.43 9.54 13.46
C LEU A 292 -2.87 8.82 12.17
N GLU A 293 -4.07 8.25 12.15
CA GLU A 293 -4.57 7.45 11.03
C GLU A 293 -4.56 8.22 9.70
N ILE A 294 -4.89 9.52 9.70
CA ILE A 294 -4.90 10.32 8.48
C ILE A 294 -3.48 10.48 7.91
N MET A 295 -2.50 10.78 8.76
CA MET A 295 -1.11 10.94 8.31
C MET A 295 -0.49 9.61 7.86
N ARG A 296 -0.88 8.51 8.48
CA ARG A 296 -0.46 7.15 8.04
C ARG A 296 -0.85 6.86 6.60
N ARG A 297 -1.93 7.46 6.08
CA ARG A 297 -2.38 7.29 4.70
C ARG A 297 -1.35 7.73 3.67
N PHE A 298 -0.44 8.64 4.00
CA PHE A 298 0.63 9.10 3.11
C PHE A 298 1.80 8.11 3.07
N PHE A 299 2.11 7.44 4.17
CA PHE A 299 3.26 6.54 4.26
C PHE A 299 2.89 5.07 4.04
N ARG A 300 1.65 4.68 4.32
CA ARG A 300 1.16 3.30 4.14
C ARG A 300 1.40 2.75 2.74
N PRO A 301 1.17 3.48 1.62
CA PRO A 301 1.43 2.97 0.28
C PRO A 301 2.90 2.67 0.02
N LEU A 302 3.79 3.50 0.58
CA LEU A 302 5.23 3.30 0.48
C LEU A 302 5.68 2.11 1.33
N TYR A 303 5.16 2.02 2.55
CA TYR A 303 5.40 0.91 3.46
C TYR A 303 4.94 -0.42 2.85
N MET A 304 3.77 -0.45 2.20
CA MET A 304 3.25 -1.65 1.54
C MET A 304 4.21 -2.29 0.54
N LEU A 305 5.15 -1.54 -0.02
CA LEU A 305 6.18 -2.08 -0.92
C LEU A 305 7.08 -3.13 -0.25
N TRP A 306 6.93 -3.36 1.07
CA TRP A 306 7.56 -4.46 1.78
C TRP A 306 7.35 -5.81 1.08
N PHE A 307 6.20 -6.00 0.40
CA PHE A 307 5.89 -7.26 -0.27
C PHE A 307 6.90 -7.61 -1.38
N VAL A 308 7.40 -6.63 -2.12
CA VAL A 308 8.44 -6.84 -3.15
C VAL A 308 9.77 -7.21 -2.50
N LEU A 309 10.12 -6.53 -1.39
CA LEU A 309 11.39 -6.80 -0.69
C LEU A 309 11.38 -8.17 -0.03
N ALA A 310 10.30 -8.51 0.67
CA ALA A 310 10.14 -9.83 1.28
C ALA A 310 10.20 -10.93 0.22
N ALA A 311 9.52 -10.73 -0.92
CA ALA A 311 9.58 -11.64 -2.05
C ALA A 311 11.02 -11.83 -2.57
N ASN A 312 11.77 -10.74 -2.74
CA ASN A 312 13.17 -10.82 -3.20
C ASN A 312 14.09 -11.50 -2.18
N ILE A 313 13.90 -11.21 -0.89
CA ILE A 313 14.67 -11.82 0.20
C ILE A 313 14.43 -13.35 0.21
N LEU A 314 13.16 -13.77 0.20
CA LEU A 314 12.79 -15.19 0.28
C LEU A 314 13.16 -15.97 -1.00
N TYR A 315 13.01 -15.35 -2.17
CA TYR A 315 13.46 -15.94 -3.44
C TYR A 315 14.96 -16.23 -3.43
N ARG A 316 15.74 -15.37 -2.80
CA ARG A 316 17.20 -15.51 -2.68
C ARG A 316 17.65 -16.40 -1.55
N TYR A 317 16.77 -16.76 -0.63
CA TYR A 317 17.12 -17.55 0.55
C TYR A 317 17.92 -18.84 0.24
N PRO A 318 17.57 -19.66 -0.76
CA PRO A 318 18.34 -20.87 -1.08
C PRO A 318 19.80 -20.58 -1.46
N LEU A 319 20.06 -19.44 -2.14
CA LEU A 319 21.40 -19.00 -2.50
C LEU A 319 22.17 -18.47 -1.28
N GLN A 320 21.48 -17.72 -0.42
CA GLN A 320 22.05 -17.14 0.79
C GLN A 320 22.34 -18.19 1.86
N LYS A 321 21.55 -19.28 1.93
CA LYS A 321 21.79 -20.41 2.84
C LYS A 321 23.16 -21.06 2.62
N LYS A 322 23.68 -21.06 1.39
CA LYS A 322 25.03 -21.53 1.08
C LYS A 322 26.13 -20.69 1.75
N LEU A 323 25.83 -19.42 2.09
CA LEU A 323 26.76 -18.51 2.78
C LEU A 323 26.87 -18.77 4.29
N LYS A 324 26.16 -19.78 4.85
CA LYS A 324 26.20 -20.22 6.26
C LYS A 324 26.00 -19.11 7.31
N SER A 325 25.50 -17.94 6.94
CA SER A 325 25.26 -16.87 7.91
C SER A 325 24.00 -17.16 8.73
N LYS A 326 24.16 -17.43 10.02
CA LYS A 326 23.02 -17.65 10.97
C LYS A 326 22.03 -16.47 10.96
N TRP A 327 22.52 -15.25 10.86
CA TRP A 327 21.69 -14.05 10.84
C TRP A 327 20.76 -13.95 9.62
N VAL A 328 21.21 -14.46 8.46
CA VAL A 328 20.38 -14.53 7.26
C VAL A 328 19.22 -15.50 7.48
N ILE A 329 19.49 -16.63 8.10
CA ILE A 329 18.48 -17.65 8.41
C ILE A 329 17.44 -17.06 9.38
N VAL A 330 17.87 -16.46 10.46
CA VAL A 330 17.00 -15.84 11.47
C VAL A 330 16.13 -14.75 10.85
N GLY A 331 16.71 -13.83 10.07
CA GLY A 331 15.97 -12.76 9.41
C GLY A 331 14.87 -13.27 8.47
N ASN A 332 15.14 -14.34 7.70
CA ASN A 332 14.11 -14.95 6.85
C ASN A 332 12.95 -15.56 7.65
N TYR A 333 13.25 -16.24 8.77
CA TYR A 333 12.21 -16.79 9.64
C TYR A 333 11.39 -15.69 10.33
N ILE A 334 12.00 -14.56 10.73
CA ILE A 334 11.29 -13.41 11.28
C ILE A 334 10.32 -12.85 10.24
N ILE A 335 10.78 -12.62 9.01
CA ILE A 335 9.95 -12.08 7.93
C ILE A 335 8.77 -13.02 7.65
N LEU A 336 9.05 -14.30 7.42
CA LEU A 336 8.01 -15.27 7.09
C LEU A 336 7.05 -15.47 8.27
N GLY A 337 7.56 -15.58 9.49
CA GLY A 337 6.76 -15.72 10.70
C GLY A 337 5.83 -14.53 10.93
N TYR A 338 6.30 -13.30 10.75
CA TYR A 338 5.47 -12.11 10.85
C TYR A 338 4.36 -12.10 9.79
N ILE A 339 4.69 -12.40 8.53
CA ILE A 339 3.71 -12.45 7.44
C ILE A 339 2.64 -13.50 7.72
N LEU A 340 3.03 -14.71 8.10
CA LEU A 340 2.07 -15.80 8.31
C LEU A 340 1.28 -15.66 9.62
N CYS A 341 1.93 -15.35 10.74
CA CYS A 341 1.27 -15.34 12.03
C CYS A 341 0.53 -14.03 12.31
N VAL A 342 1.14 -12.89 11.97
CA VAL A 342 0.55 -11.58 12.30
C VAL A 342 -0.32 -11.10 11.15
N LEU A 343 0.22 -10.95 9.95
CA LEU A 343 -0.54 -10.35 8.85
C LEU A 343 -1.61 -11.30 8.32
N PHE A 344 -1.26 -12.54 8.01
CA PHE A 344 -2.24 -13.50 7.49
C PHE A 344 -3.11 -14.09 8.61
N GLY A 345 -2.51 -14.56 9.70
CA GLY A 345 -3.24 -15.16 10.81
C GLY A 345 -4.20 -14.17 11.47
N LYS A 346 -3.66 -13.08 12.06
CA LYS A 346 -4.46 -12.14 12.85
C LYS A 346 -5.46 -11.36 11.99
N TYR A 347 -5.01 -10.81 10.85
CA TYR A 347 -5.82 -9.85 10.08
C TYR A 347 -6.67 -10.47 8.99
N ILE A 348 -6.42 -11.72 8.58
CA ILE A 348 -7.19 -12.39 7.53
C ILE A 348 -7.99 -13.57 8.10
N LEU A 349 -7.31 -14.56 8.73
CA LEU A 349 -7.99 -15.77 9.21
C LEU A 349 -8.88 -15.53 10.43
N PHE A 350 -8.44 -14.69 11.38
CA PHE A 350 -9.13 -14.49 12.66
C PHE A 350 -9.94 -13.19 12.73
N THR A 351 -10.13 -12.48 11.62
CA THR A 351 -11.02 -11.32 11.58
C THR A 351 -12.49 -11.81 11.59
N PRO A 352 -13.33 -11.29 12.52
CA PRO A 352 -14.65 -11.90 12.79
C PRO A 352 -15.69 -11.73 11.69
N SER A 353 -15.49 -10.84 10.73
CA SER A 353 -16.50 -10.56 9.71
C SER A 353 -16.10 -11.10 8.34
N GLN A 354 -16.50 -12.33 8.03
CA GLN A 354 -16.34 -12.94 6.71
C GLN A 354 -17.70 -13.16 6.05
N MET A 355 -18.46 -12.09 5.88
CA MET A 355 -19.72 -12.18 5.15
C MET A 355 -19.53 -11.81 3.69
N PHE A 356 -20.26 -12.50 2.82
CA PHE A 356 -20.37 -12.19 1.40
C PHE A 356 -21.76 -11.64 1.09
N ILE A 357 -21.93 -11.05 -0.08
CA ILE A 357 -23.18 -10.43 -0.50
C ILE A 357 -24.39 -11.39 -0.41
N TRP A 358 -24.19 -12.66 -0.68
CA TRP A 358 -25.24 -13.68 -0.58
C TRP A 358 -25.68 -13.99 0.85
N ASP A 359 -24.90 -13.66 1.85
CA ASP A 359 -25.29 -13.78 3.26
C ASP A 359 -26.29 -12.70 3.67
N SER A 360 -26.34 -11.58 2.95
CA SER A 360 -27.28 -10.48 3.19
C SER A 360 -28.73 -10.88 2.98
N PHE A 361 -28.99 -11.94 2.21
CA PHE A 361 -30.35 -12.48 2.03
C PHE A 361 -30.94 -13.05 3.34
N LYS A 362 -30.09 -13.40 4.33
CA LYS A 362 -30.49 -13.84 5.67
C LYS A 362 -30.83 -12.67 6.60
N TYR A 363 -30.20 -11.53 6.35
CA TYR A 363 -30.37 -10.31 7.14
C TYR A 363 -30.94 -9.25 6.20
N ARG A 364 -32.27 -9.23 6.07
CA ARG A 364 -32.94 -8.18 5.27
C ARG A 364 -32.56 -6.81 5.83
N LEU A 365 -31.74 -6.08 5.09
CA LEU A 365 -31.59 -4.65 5.24
C LEU A 365 -32.76 -3.96 4.55
#